data_569f1077a792c0379816d162ff88960e
#
_entry.id   569f1077a792c0379816d162ff88960e
#
_cell.length_a   1.000
_cell.length_b   1.000
_cell.length_c   1.000
_cell.angle_alpha   90.00
_cell.angle_beta   90.00
_cell.angle_gamma   90.00
#
_symmetry.space_group_name_H-M   'P 1'
#
loop_
_entity.id
_entity.type
_entity.pdbx_description
1 polymer ?
#
loop_
_entity_poly.entity_id
_entity_poly.type
_entity_poly.pdbx_seq_one_letter_code
_entity_poly.pdbx_strand_id
1 'polypeptide(L)'
;MAVQTLTHENLNDTINNNDIVLIDFWAPWCGPCKMQGPILDKLVETVSEKATIAKLDVDQFPAPASQFGVRGIPTLILFKDGDVAQTLVGVQQEGTLLSAIEAALK
;
A
#
# COMPACT_ATOMS: atom_id res chain seq x y z
N MET A 1 -0.37 2.52 15.74
CA MET A 1 0.50 2.65 14.56
C MET A 1 -0.18 3.51 13.51
N ALA A 2 0.55 4.09 12.61
CA ALA A 2 0.00 4.98 11.59
C ALA A 2 0.40 4.52 10.19
N VAL A 3 -0.42 4.92 9.20
CA VAL A 3 -0.08 4.71 7.79
C VAL A 3 1.15 5.57 7.47
N GLN A 4 2.20 4.93 6.94
CA GLN A 4 3.45 5.62 6.61
C GLN A 4 3.32 6.34 5.26
N THR A 5 3.85 7.54 5.18
CA THR A 5 3.92 8.29 3.92
C THR A 5 5.30 8.07 3.31
N LEU A 6 5.33 7.43 2.14
CA LEU A 6 6.58 7.10 1.47
C LEU A 6 6.97 8.15 0.44
N THR A 7 8.27 8.16 0.13
CA THR A 7 8.87 8.95 -0.95
C THR A 7 9.65 7.99 -1.84
N HIS A 8 10.12 8.49 -2.99
CA HIS A 8 10.99 7.68 -3.85
C HIS A 8 12.30 7.28 -3.17
N GLU A 9 12.70 8.01 -2.11
CA GLU A 9 13.96 7.74 -1.41
C GLU A 9 13.85 6.58 -0.41
N ASN A 10 12.69 6.44 0.27
CA ASN A 10 12.54 5.41 1.30
C ASN A 10 11.72 4.20 0.86
N LEU A 11 11.22 4.21 -0.37
CA LEU A 11 10.35 3.14 -0.88
C LEU A 11 11.03 1.76 -0.83
N ASN A 12 12.20 1.64 -1.44
CA ASN A 12 12.89 0.36 -1.50
C ASN A 12 13.33 -0.15 -0.14
N ASP A 13 13.80 0.73 0.72
CA ASP A 13 14.18 0.34 2.08
C ASP A 13 12.97 -0.15 2.87
N THR A 14 11.83 0.50 2.72
CA THR A 14 10.60 0.08 3.40
C THR A 14 10.18 -1.31 2.93
N ILE A 15 10.20 -1.55 1.62
CA ILE A 15 9.83 -2.85 1.05
C ILE A 15 10.80 -3.95 1.51
N ASN A 16 12.09 -3.67 1.53
CA ASN A 16 13.12 -4.67 1.80
C ASN A 16 13.35 -4.94 3.29
N ASN A 17 13.05 -3.98 4.15
CA ASN A 17 13.32 -4.11 5.60
C ASN A 17 12.12 -4.56 6.41
N ASN A 18 11.00 -4.87 5.76
CA ASN A 18 9.79 -5.33 6.43
C ASN A 18 9.25 -6.57 5.71
N ASP A 19 8.76 -7.53 6.49
CA ASP A 19 8.29 -8.81 5.93
C ASP A 19 7.06 -8.62 5.05
N ILE A 20 6.07 -7.87 5.54
CA ILE A 20 4.80 -7.62 4.85
C ILE A 20 4.59 -6.11 4.75
N VAL A 21 4.43 -5.61 3.53
CA VAL A 21 4.20 -4.19 3.27
C VAL A 21 3.05 -4.04 2.28
N LEU A 22 2.05 -3.26 2.64
CA LEU A 22 0.97 -2.87 1.75
C LEU A 22 1.16 -1.41 1.38
N ILE A 23 1.25 -1.10 0.09
CA ILE A 23 1.43 0.26 -0.38
C ILE A 23 0.25 0.68 -1.24
N ASP A 24 -0.38 1.80 -0.88
CA ASP A 24 -1.44 2.47 -1.62
C ASP A 24 -0.81 3.53 -2.53
N PHE A 25 -0.88 3.31 -3.84
CA PHE A 25 -0.45 4.29 -4.83
C PHE A 25 -1.65 5.19 -5.13
N TRP A 26 -1.56 6.47 -4.79
CA TRP A 26 -2.69 7.40 -4.80
C TRP A 26 -2.28 8.78 -5.32
N ALA A 27 -3.26 9.66 -5.51
CA ALA A 27 -3.02 11.07 -5.84
C ALA A 27 -4.05 11.96 -5.15
N PRO A 28 -3.70 13.22 -4.82
CA PRO A 28 -4.61 14.12 -4.10
C PRO A 28 -5.90 14.44 -4.84
N TRP A 29 -5.87 14.43 -6.18
CA TRP A 29 -7.03 14.76 -7.01
C TRP A 29 -7.96 13.57 -7.24
N CYS A 30 -7.60 12.41 -6.80
CA CYS A 30 -8.31 11.16 -7.08
C CYS A 30 -9.44 10.95 -6.06
N GLY A 31 -10.69 10.99 -6.51
CA GLY A 31 -11.85 10.80 -5.64
C GLY A 31 -11.85 9.43 -4.93
N PRO A 32 -11.74 8.32 -5.68
CA PRO A 32 -11.68 6.98 -5.05
C PRO A 32 -10.53 6.83 -4.06
N CYS A 33 -9.39 7.48 -4.30
CA CYS A 33 -8.25 7.45 -3.38
C CYS A 33 -8.61 8.04 -2.01
N LYS A 34 -9.48 9.06 -2.00
CA LYS A 34 -9.94 9.67 -0.75
C LYS A 34 -10.80 8.73 0.07
N MET A 35 -11.48 7.80 -0.58
CA MET A 35 -12.25 6.76 0.10
C MET A 35 -11.33 5.70 0.69
N GLN A 36 -10.21 5.43 0.05
CA GLN A 36 -9.25 4.43 0.50
C GLN A 36 -8.52 4.86 1.78
N GLY A 37 -8.26 6.14 1.95
CA GLY A 37 -7.51 6.66 3.10
C GLY A 37 -8.05 6.21 4.45
N PRO A 38 -9.33 6.50 4.77
CA PRO A 38 -9.92 6.07 6.05
C PRO A 38 -9.90 4.55 6.26
N ILE A 39 -10.04 3.78 5.19
CA ILE A 39 -9.95 2.31 5.25
C ILE A 39 -8.56 1.88 5.70
N LEU A 40 -7.52 2.52 5.16
CA LEU A 40 -6.15 2.22 5.56
C LEU A 40 -5.86 2.63 7.00
N ASP A 41 -6.40 3.75 7.44
CA ASP A 41 -6.22 4.21 8.82
C ASP A 41 -6.79 3.19 9.82
N LYS A 42 -7.89 2.58 9.47
CA LYS A 42 -8.50 1.52 10.29
C LYS A 42 -7.71 0.21 10.18
N LEU A 43 -7.29 -0.14 8.97
CA LEU A 43 -6.53 -1.37 8.72
C LEU A 43 -5.23 -1.40 9.50
N VAL A 44 -4.50 -0.28 9.56
CA VAL A 44 -3.21 -0.23 10.25
C VAL A 44 -3.34 -0.54 11.73
N GLU A 45 -4.46 -0.16 12.35
CA GLU A 45 -4.72 -0.48 13.75
C GLU A 45 -5.04 -1.96 13.94
N THR A 46 -5.78 -2.54 12.99
CA THR A 46 -6.16 -3.95 13.03
C THR A 46 -4.95 -4.87 12.88
N VAL A 47 -4.08 -4.58 11.92
CA VAL A 47 -2.90 -5.43 11.66
C VAL A 47 -1.75 -5.16 12.62
N SER A 48 -1.69 -3.96 13.20
CA SER A 48 -0.68 -3.56 14.16
C SER A 48 0.73 -3.85 13.63
N GLU A 49 1.53 -4.62 14.37
CA GLU A 49 2.92 -4.90 14.02
C GLU A 49 3.09 -5.99 12.96
N LYS A 50 2.02 -6.67 12.57
CA LYS A 50 2.09 -7.79 11.62
C LYS A 50 2.40 -7.35 10.20
N ALA A 51 2.09 -6.10 9.84
CA ALA A 51 2.32 -5.58 8.51
C ALA A 51 2.55 -4.08 8.56
N THR A 52 3.32 -3.58 7.61
CA THR A 52 3.51 -2.14 7.41
C THR A 52 2.51 -1.66 6.37
N ILE A 53 1.73 -0.66 6.72
CA ILE A 53 0.76 -0.02 5.82
C ILE A 53 1.31 1.34 5.42
N ALA A 54 1.39 1.59 4.13
CA ALA A 54 2.01 2.80 3.61
C ALA A 54 1.26 3.33 2.41
N LYS A 55 1.53 4.59 2.06
CA LYS A 55 0.97 5.23 0.87
C LYS A 55 2.05 6.04 0.15
N LEU A 56 1.90 6.16 -1.16
CA LEU A 56 2.83 6.90 -2.00
C LEU A 56 2.05 7.73 -3.02
N ASP A 57 2.30 9.04 -3.00
CA ASP A 57 1.67 10.00 -3.92
C ASP A 57 2.35 9.90 -5.30
N VAL A 58 1.61 9.41 -6.30
CA VAL A 58 2.16 9.20 -7.65
C VAL A 58 2.33 10.49 -8.43
N ASP A 59 1.65 11.57 -8.04
CA ASP A 59 1.87 12.88 -8.64
C ASP A 59 3.23 13.46 -8.22
N GLN A 60 3.52 13.32 -6.93
CA GLN A 60 4.77 13.80 -6.38
C GLN A 60 5.95 12.92 -6.77
N PHE A 61 5.73 11.60 -6.83
CA PHE A 61 6.76 10.61 -7.14
C PHE A 61 6.28 9.65 -8.23
N PRO A 62 6.33 10.05 -9.52
CA PRO A 62 5.79 9.22 -10.61
C PRO A 62 6.62 7.98 -10.94
N ALA A 63 7.93 7.99 -10.67
CA ALA A 63 8.80 6.87 -11.03
C ALA A 63 8.40 5.54 -10.39
N PRO A 64 8.03 5.47 -9.09
CA PRO A 64 7.58 4.21 -8.49
C PRO A 64 6.33 3.62 -9.17
N ALA A 65 5.39 4.46 -9.60
CA ALA A 65 4.21 3.96 -10.32
C ALA A 65 4.61 3.26 -11.61
N SER A 66 5.54 3.84 -12.37
CA SER A 66 6.08 3.23 -13.59
C SER A 66 6.82 1.93 -13.26
N GLN A 67 7.62 1.94 -12.20
CA GLN A 67 8.42 0.79 -11.78
C GLN A 67 7.55 -0.44 -11.53
N PHE A 68 6.38 -0.26 -10.90
CA PHE A 68 5.50 -1.37 -10.53
C PHE A 68 4.32 -1.54 -11.48
N GLY A 69 4.31 -0.85 -12.62
CA GLY A 69 3.26 -0.98 -13.62
C GLY A 69 1.91 -0.46 -13.19
N VAL A 70 1.88 0.53 -12.30
CA VAL A 70 0.63 1.14 -11.83
C VAL A 70 0.07 2.05 -12.92
N ARG A 71 -1.14 1.76 -13.39
CA ARG A 71 -1.81 2.53 -14.43
C ARG A 71 -3.07 3.24 -13.94
N GLY A 72 -3.80 2.63 -13.04
CA GLY A 72 -4.98 3.22 -12.42
C GLY A 72 -4.76 3.45 -10.96
N ILE A 73 -5.45 4.40 -10.36
CA ILE A 73 -5.35 4.68 -8.92
C ILE A 73 -6.74 4.75 -8.29
N PRO A 74 -6.87 4.30 -7.03
CA PRO A 74 -5.80 3.73 -6.23
C PRO A 74 -5.41 2.34 -6.72
N THR A 75 -4.14 2.00 -6.60
CA THR A 75 -3.65 0.63 -6.75
C THR A 75 -2.93 0.28 -5.47
N LEU A 76 -3.29 -0.87 -4.90
CA LEU A 76 -2.66 -1.35 -3.67
C LEU A 76 -1.81 -2.56 -4.03
N ILE A 77 -0.53 -2.50 -3.66
CA ILE A 77 0.39 -3.60 -3.91
C ILE A 77 0.86 -4.14 -2.56
N LEU A 78 0.69 -5.46 -2.40
CA LEU A 78 1.15 -6.17 -1.21
C LEU A 78 2.49 -6.82 -1.53
N PHE A 79 3.49 -6.51 -0.71
CA PHE A 79 4.84 -7.07 -0.82
C PHE A 79 5.07 -8.04 0.32
N LYS A 80 5.73 -9.16 0.02
CA LYS A 80 6.20 -10.12 1.01
C LYS A 80 7.66 -10.42 0.76
N ASP A 81 8.49 -10.20 1.79
CA ASP A 81 9.93 -10.44 1.73
C ASP A 81 10.59 -9.73 0.52
N GLY A 82 10.13 -8.52 0.22
CA GLY A 82 10.65 -7.71 -0.86
C GLY A 82 10.02 -7.93 -2.23
N ASP A 83 9.19 -8.96 -2.39
CA ASP A 83 8.58 -9.32 -3.68
C ASP A 83 7.09 -8.98 -3.70
N VAL A 84 6.58 -8.66 -4.90
CA VAL A 84 5.15 -8.43 -5.09
C VAL A 84 4.39 -9.74 -4.86
N ALA A 85 3.50 -9.73 -3.87
CA ALA A 85 2.64 -10.88 -3.58
C ALA A 85 1.27 -10.75 -4.24
N GLN A 86 0.71 -9.53 -4.27
CA GLN A 86 -0.62 -9.30 -4.85
C GLN A 86 -0.77 -7.84 -5.25
N THR A 87 -1.47 -7.59 -6.36
CA THR A 87 -1.81 -6.26 -6.84
C THR A 87 -3.33 -6.13 -6.92
N LEU A 88 -3.87 -5.09 -6.31
CA LEU A 88 -5.32 -4.84 -6.24
C LEU A 88 -5.61 -3.44 -6.79
N VAL A 89 -6.44 -3.34 -7.82
CA VAL A 89 -6.77 -2.07 -8.48
C VAL A 89 -8.15 -1.59 -8.02
N GLY A 90 -8.25 -0.29 -7.72
CA GLY A 90 -9.48 0.32 -7.23
C GLY A 90 -9.59 0.25 -5.70
N VAL A 91 -10.64 0.87 -5.17
CA VAL A 91 -10.88 0.90 -3.72
C VAL A 91 -11.09 -0.50 -3.19
N GLN A 92 -10.35 -0.84 -2.14
CA GLN A 92 -10.44 -2.14 -1.47
C GLN A 92 -10.95 -1.96 -0.04
N GLN A 93 -11.92 -2.75 0.35
CA GLN A 93 -12.45 -2.72 1.70
C GLN A 93 -11.47 -3.35 2.70
N GLU A 94 -11.62 -3.02 3.97
CA GLU A 94 -10.73 -3.49 5.02
C GLU A 94 -10.64 -5.02 5.05
N GLY A 95 -11.79 -5.71 4.95
CA GLY A 95 -11.81 -7.16 4.99
C GLY A 95 -11.02 -7.82 3.87
N THR A 96 -11.09 -7.25 2.66
CA THR A 96 -10.32 -7.75 1.51
C THR A 96 -8.82 -7.59 1.76
N LEU A 97 -8.40 -6.42 2.25
CA LEU A 97 -6.99 -6.16 2.52
C LEU A 97 -6.48 -7.01 3.68
N LEU A 98 -7.28 -7.17 4.72
CA LEU A 98 -6.91 -7.99 5.86
C LEU A 98 -6.72 -9.45 5.43
N SER A 99 -7.63 -9.98 4.60
CA SER A 99 -7.50 -11.35 4.09
C SER A 99 -6.23 -11.54 3.26
N ALA A 100 -5.89 -10.55 2.43
CA ALA A 100 -4.66 -10.61 1.62
C ALA A 100 -3.42 -10.63 2.52
N ILE A 101 -3.39 -9.80 3.54
CA ILE A 101 -2.28 -9.73 4.49
C ILE A 101 -2.16 -11.04 5.27
N GLU A 102 -3.28 -11.58 5.75
CA GLU A 102 -3.28 -12.84 6.49
C GLU A 102 -2.80 -14.00 5.63
N ALA A 103 -3.20 -14.04 4.36
CA ALA A 103 -2.70 -15.05 3.42
C ALA A 103 -1.18 -14.95 3.23
N ALA A 104 -0.64 -13.75 3.18
CA ALA A 104 0.80 -13.53 3.04
C ALA A 104 1.58 -13.91 4.30
N LEU A 105 0.95 -13.83 5.48
CA LEU A 105 1.57 -14.20 6.75
C LEU A 105 1.74 -15.70 6.94
N LYS A 106 1.05 -16.51 6.14
CA LYS A 106 1.12 -17.97 6.24
C LYS A 106 2.39 -18.56 5.55
#